data_b837fde2964b4af72de914f798f7f189
#
_entry.id   b837fde2964b4af72de914f798f7f189
#
_cell.length_a   1.000
_cell.length_b   1.000
_cell.length_c   1.000
_cell.angle_alpha   90.00
_cell.angle_beta   90.00
_cell.angle_gamma   90.00
#
_symmetry.space_group_name_H-M   'P 1'
#
loop_
_entity.id
_entity.type
_entity.pdbx_description
1 polymer ?
#
loop_
_entity_poly.entity_id
_entity_poly.type
_entity_poly.pdbx_seq_one_letter_code
_entity_poly.pdbx_strand_id
1 'polypeptide(L)'
;GLMSVELINLDNSKGSIPTVVQFDMKLDLNEQANVIIASQRVEGSTKSCFNGKIEGPEICADAQRVAYWDFSKNTSSLLVPGFNCPDLILVNAPTRAVTGAFWDASEMNWQHKPQHYAAIAFHEDDIYDFNWDADFSFVIPPKMPSGIYIMRISCEDDYDAIPFFVCPEKGQPSARLCVLVSTFTYVIYGNHARPDYNDTWLQRIADWNAYPHNPAQFQSYGLSTYNNHSDGSGICHASHKRPLFNIRPGYITFGQADCSGLRHFQADSHLISWLHAKGIDYDIITDEELHNDGVAAIQRYEAVITGSHPEYHTSAVSYTHLTLPTKA
;
A
#
# COMPACT_ATOMS: atom_id res chain seq x y z
N GLY A 1 41.09 -6.32 7.73
CA GLY A 1 40.57 -7.20 8.78
C GLY A 1 39.69 -8.24 8.15
N LEU A 2 39.57 -9.41 8.79
CA LEU A 2 38.67 -10.47 8.35
C LEU A 2 37.23 -10.07 8.73
N MET A 3 36.32 -10.02 7.79
CA MET A 3 34.89 -9.89 8.04
C MET A 3 34.25 -11.26 7.87
N SER A 4 33.51 -11.72 8.87
CA SER A 4 32.66 -12.89 8.78
C SER A 4 31.21 -12.49 8.89
N VAL A 5 30.37 -13.04 8.02
CA VAL A 5 28.91 -12.97 8.14
C VAL A 5 28.45 -14.35 8.56
N GLU A 6 27.81 -14.42 9.71
CA GLU A 6 27.20 -15.64 10.22
C GLU A 6 25.70 -15.59 10.02
N LEU A 7 25.17 -16.50 9.22
CA LEU A 7 23.74 -16.73 9.04
C LEU A 7 23.33 -17.85 9.99
N ILE A 8 22.60 -17.50 11.04
CA ILE A 8 22.03 -18.45 11.99
C ILE A 8 20.58 -18.72 11.58
N ASN A 9 20.30 -19.96 11.21
CA ASN A 9 18.92 -20.39 11.02
C ASN A 9 18.28 -20.58 12.41
N LEU A 10 17.30 -19.76 12.74
CA LEU A 10 16.60 -19.78 14.02
C LEU A 10 15.46 -20.83 14.06
N ASP A 11 15.19 -21.51 12.96
CA ASP A 11 14.25 -22.63 12.92
C ASP A 11 14.88 -23.90 13.52
N ASN A 12 14.67 -24.11 14.80
CA ASN A 12 15.19 -25.25 15.57
C ASN A 12 14.65 -26.62 15.14
N SER A 13 13.69 -26.68 14.20
CA SER A 13 13.03 -27.94 13.81
C SER A 13 13.89 -28.86 12.95
N LYS A 14 15.02 -28.38 12.40
CA LYS A 14 15.86 -29.13 11.43
C LYS A 14 17.35 -29.19 11.74
N GLY A 15 17.80 -28.91 12.96
CA GLY A 15 19.23 -29.01 13.30
C GLY A 15 20.12 -28.20 12.37
N SER A 16 19.84 -26.93 12.22
CA SER A 16 20.51 -26.05 11.28
C SER A 16 21.96 -25.80 11.69
N ILE A 17 22.87 -26.05 10.77
CA ILE A 17 24.27 -25.66 10.88
C ILE A 17 24.30 -24.16 10.48
N PRO A 18 24.87 -23.27 11.31
CA PRO A 18 25.08 -21.88 10.93
C PRO A 18 25.90 -21.84 9.63
N THR A 19 25.38 -21.12 8.63
CA THR A 19 26.18 -20.87 7.43
C THR A 19 27.06 -19.67 7.69
N VAL A 20 28.35 -19.93 7.92
CA VAL A 20 29.35 -18.86 8.07
C VAL A 20 29.96 -18.60 6.70
N VAL A 21 29.77 -17.41 6.18
CA VAL A 21 30.45 -16.93 4.97
C VAL A 21 31.56 -15.99 5.41
N GLN A 22 32.80 -16.35 5.18
CA GLN A 22 33.96 -15.53 5.49
C GLN A 22 34.42 -14.82 4.21
N PHE A 23 34.52 -13.50 4.30
CA PHE A 23 35.08 -12.68 3.22
C PHE A 23 36.41 -12.09 3.67
N ASP A 24 37.45 -12.30 2.88
CA ASP A 24 38.70 -11.56 3.04
C ASP A 24 38.54 -10.21 2.33
N MET A 25 37.95 -9.23 3.02
CA MET A 25 37.74 -7.89 2.50
C MET A 25 38.58 -6.85 3.26
N LYS A 26 39.35 -6.04 2.55
CA LYS A 26 39.74 -4.73 3.06
C LYS A 26 38.54 -3.81 2.95
N LEU A 27 37.75 -3.73 4.02
CA LEU A 27 36.73 -2.70 4.16
C LEU A 27 37.45 -1.37 4.42
N ASP A 28 37.48 -0.52 3.44
CA ASP A 28 37.76 0.90 3.64
C ASP A 28 36.43 1.57 4.06
N LEU A 29 36.13 1.43 5.35
CA LEU A 29 34.97 2.09 5.97
C LEU A 29 35.34 3.58 6.10
N ASN A 30 35.13 4.33 5.03
CA ASN A 30 35.14 5.78 5.10
C ASN A 30 33.80 6.28 5.70
N GLU A 31 33.74 7.56 6.06
CA GLU A 31 32.56 8.20 6.66
C GLU A 31 31.29 8.16 5.77
N GLN A 32 31.41 7.64 4.54
CA GLN A 32 30.32 7.53 3.56
C GLN A 32 29.87 6.08 3.29
N ALA A 33 30.34 5.11 4.08
CA ALA A 33 29.93 3.72 3.93
C ALA A 33 28.43 3.56 4.30
N ASN A 34 27.67 2.94 3.39
CA ASN A 34 26.26 2.61 3.63
C ASN A 34 26.13 1.13 4.00
N VAL A 35 25.33 0.85 5.02
CA VAL A 35 24.91 -0.51 5.36
C VAL A 35 23.58 -0.77 4.70
N ILE A 36 23.50 -1.84 3.90
CA ILE A 36 22.27 -2.30 3.24
C ILE A 36 21.99 -3.71 3.73
N ILE A 37 20.76 -3.97 4.16
CA ILE A 37 20.31 -5.25 4.67
C ILE A 37 19.17 -5.74 3.75
N ALA A 38 19.15 -7.05 3.47
CA ALA A 38 18.15 -7.73 2.64
C ALA A 38 18.17 -7.39 1.14
N SER A 39 19.15 -6.63 0.67
CA SER A 39 19.31 -6.33 -0.75
C SER A 39 20.71 -5.83 -1.08
N GLN A 40 20.96 -5.56 -2.37
CA GLN A 40 22.15 -4.82 -2.81
C GLN A 40 21.74 -3.56 -3.59
N ARG A 41 22.60 -2.56 -3.55
CA ARG A 41 22.41 -1.34 -4.35
C ARG A 41 23.36 -1.35 -5.56
N VAL A 42 22.78 -1.31 -6.75
CA VAL A 42 23.52 -1.28 -8.01
C VAL A 42 23.06 -0.08 -8.80
N GLU A 43 23.98 0.83 -9.13
CA GLU A 43 23.68 2.05 -9.91
C GLU A 43 22.52 2.88 -9.33
N GLY A 44 22.44 2.98 -8.00
CA GLY A 44 21.40 3.72 -7.32
C GLY A 44 20.07 2.95 -7.11
N SER A 45 19.89 1.81 -7.76
CA SER A 45 18.69 0.97 -7.66
C SER A 45 18.89 -0.20 -6.70
N THR A 46 17.81 -0.60 -5.99
CA THR A 46 17.79 -1.80 -5.16
C THR A 46 17.62 -3.02 -6.06
N LYS A 47 18.47 -4.03 -5.90
CA LYS A 47 18.44 -5.29 -6.67
C LYS A 47 18.71 -6.48 -5.77
N SER A 48 18.40 -7.69 -6.24
CA SER A 48 18.66 -8.95 -5.52
C SER A 48 18.09 -8.93 -4.11
N CYS A 49 16.81 -8.56 -4.00
CA CYS A 49 16.11 -8.51 -2.73
C CYS A 49 15.99 -9.89 -2.12
N PHE A 50 16.12 -9.94 -0.80
CA PHE A 50 15.98 -11.17 -0.02
C PHE A 50 14.50 -11.45 0.22
N ASN A 51 14.09 -12.71 0.00
CA ASN A 51 12.78 -13.20 0.39
C ASN A 51 12.90 -13.96 1.70
N GLY A 52 12.32 -13.44 2.77
CA GLY A 52 12.33 -14.10 4.09
C GLY A 52 12.37 -13.13 5.25
N LYS A 53 12.56 -13.69 6.45
CA LYS A 53 12.56 -12.94 7.70
C LYS A 53 13.98 -12.70 8.20
N ILE A 54 14.22 -11.47 8.65
CA ILE A 54 15.44 -11.07 9.35
C ILE A 54 15.04 -10.51 10.71
N GLU A 55 15.81 -10.85 11.74
CA GLU A 55 15.63 -10.39 13.10
C GLU A 55 16.95 -9.92 13.69
N GLY A 56 16.95 -8.77 14.38
CA GLY A 56 18.04 -8.28 15.20
C GLY A 56 19.42 -8.23 14.54
N PRO A 57 19.59 -7.58 13.36
CA PRO A 57 20.92 -7.47 12.76
C PRO A 57 21.85 -6.69 13.70
N GLU A 58 23.10 -7.19 13.81
CA GLU A 58 24.11 -6.57 14.68
C GLU A 58 25.47 -6.55 14.01
N ILE A 59 26.31 -5.64 14.45
CA ILE A 59 27.73 -5.58 14.08
C ILE A 59 28.55 -5.88 15.33
N CYS A 60 29.43 -6.86 15.20
CA CYS A 60 30.36 -7.24 16.26
C CYS A 60 31.81 -6.93 15.86
N ALA A 61 32.61 -6.50 16.82
CA ALA A 61 34.06 -6.39 16.71
C ALA A 61 34.69 -7.15 17.87
N ASP A 62 35.65 -8.05 17.59
CA ASP A 62 36.32 -8.89 18.61
C ASP A 62 35.30 -9.60 19.53
N ALA A 63 34.26 -10.18 18.96
CA ALA A 63 33.16 -10.85 19.64
C ALA A 63 32.33 -9.96 20.57
N GLN A 64 32.51 -8.65 20.53
CA GLN A 64 31.68 -7.69 21.27
C GLN A 64 30.72 -6.98 20.30
N ARG A 65 29.43 -6.94 20.66
CA ARG A 65 28.44 -6.21 19.89
C ARG A 65 28.70 -4.70 19.99
N VAL A 66 29.05 -4.08 18.87
CA VAL A 66 29.36 -2.64 18.79
C VAL A 66 28.18 -1.81 18.27
N ALA A 67 27.33 -2.39 17.45
CA ALA A 67 26.12 -1.75 16.91
C ALA A 67 25.03 -2.79 16.68
N TYR A 68 23.77 -2.39 16.80
CA TYR A 68 22.63 -3.26 16.48
C TYR A 68 21.36 -2.45 16.19
N TRP A 69 20.40 -3.12 15.55
CA TRP A 69 19.05 -2.58 15.28
C TRP A 69 17.99 -3.51 15.87
N ASP A 70 17.19 -2.97 16.77
CA ASP A 70 16.10 -3.70 17.42
C ASP A 70 14.81 -3.56 16.59
N PHE A 71 14.49 -4.58 15.82
CA PHE A 71 13.32 -4.58 14.94
C PHE A 71 11.98 -4.67 15.68
N SER A 72 11.97 -4.95 16.99
CA SER A 72 10.77 -4.89 17.82
C SER A 72 10.33 -3.45 18.15
N LYS A 73 11.18 -2.47 17.91
CA LYS A 73 10.92 -1.06 18.20
C LYS A 73 10.36 -0.34 16.98
N ASN A 74 9.54 0.68 17.25
CA ASN A 74 9.04 1.58 16.22
C ASN A 74 8.32 0.89 15.04
N THR A 75 7.58 -0.18 15.33
CA THR A 75 7.02 -1.08 14.30
C THR A 75 6.02 -0.42 13.35
N SER A 76 5.46 0.73 13.71
CA SER A 76 4.58 1.54 12.84
C SER A 76 5.32 2.54 11.95
N SER A 77 6.66 2.60 12.01
CA SER A 77 7.48 3.55 11.28
C SER A 77 8.32 2.84 10.20
N LEU A 78 8.64 3.55 9.13
CA LEU A 78 9.65 3.14 8.16
C LEU A 78 11.09 3.35 8.67
N LEU A 79 11.25 3.95 9.86
CA LEU A 79 12.54 4.19 10.49
C LEU A 79 12.78 3.15 11.59
N VAL A 80 13.92 2.47 11.54
CA VAL A 80 14.37 1.54 12.59
C VAL A 80 15.53 2.18 13.34
N PRO A 81 15.37 2.49 14.64
CA PRO A 81 16.43 3.12 15.42
C PRO A 81 17.66 2.23 15.54
N GLY A 82 18.84 2.82 15.36
CA GLY A 82 20.13 2.17 15.56
C GLY A 82 20.66 2.41 16.98
N PHE A 83 21.33 1.41 17.54
CA PHE A 83 22.11 1.59 18.78
C PHE A 83 23.60 1.67 18.43
N ASN A 84 24.24 2.79 18.77
CA ASN A 84 25.61 3.16 18.41
C ASN A 84 25.87 3.17 16.88
N CYS A 85 24.85 3.33 16.07
CA CYS A 85 24.92 3.37 14.62
C CYS A 85 23.76 4.20 14.06
N PRO A 86 23.83 4.61 12.78
CA PRO A 86 22.71 5.31 12.14
C PRO A 86 21.44 4.47 12.11
N ASP A 87 20.30 5.13 12.11
CA ASP A 87 19.01 4.50 11.90
C ASP A 87 18.94 3.89 10.48
N LEU A 88 18.18 2.79 10.34
CA LEU A 88 17.85 2.21 9.04
C LEU A 88 16.54 2.78 8.53
N ILE A 89 16.46 2.97 7.23
CA ILE A 89 15.24 3.35 6.52
C ILE A 89 14.76 2.13 5.74
N LEU A 90 13.52 1.71 5.98
CA LEU A 90 12.88 0.64 5.22
C LEU A 90 12.47 1.15 3.85
N VAL A 91 12.86 0.43 2.82
CA VAL A 91 12.49 0.70 1.43
C VAL A 91 11.35 -0.23 1.03
N ASN A 92 10.33 0.30 0.34
CA ASN A 92 9.16 -0.44 -0.12
C ASN A 92 8.29 -1.08 0.97
N ALA A 93 8.36 -0.57 2.20
CA ALA A 93 7.50 -0.96 3.31
C ALA A 93 7.41 -2.49 3.56
N PRO A 94 8.54 -3.19 3.80
CA PRO A 94 8.51 -4.60 4.17
C PRO A 94 7.69 -4.81 5.44
N THR A 95 7.11 -6.00 5.60
CA THR A 95 6.16 -6.27 6.68
C THR A 95 6.87 -6.34 8.02
N ARG A 96 6.49 -5.45 8.94
CA ARG A 96 7.00 -5.37 10.31
C ARG A 96 6.12 -6.14 11.29
N ALA A 97 6.63 -6.31 12.52
CA ALA A 97 5.93 -7.01 13.60
C ALA A 97 5.48 -8.43 13.19
N VAL A 98 6.32 -9.13 12.44
CA VAL A 98 6.13 -10.55 12.16
C VAL A 98 6.78 -11.42 13.22
N THR A 99 6.29 -12.64 13.38
CA THR A 99 6.79 -13.59 14.36
C THR A 99 8.28 -13.85 14.17
N GLY A 100 9.05 -13.63 15.25
CA GLY A 100 10.48 -13.86 15.34
C GLY A 100 10.84 -15.15 16.07
N ALA A 101 12.12 -15.33 16.41
CA ALA A 101 12.67 -16.51 17.04
C ALA A 101 12.08 -16.82 18.43
N PHE A 102 11.65 -15.79 19.15
CA PHE A 102 11.09 -15.93 20.51
C PHE A 102 9.58 -16.17 20.53
N TRP A 103 8.93 -16.25 19.37
CA TRP A 103 7.50 -16.52 19.32
C TRP A 103 7.16 -17.96 19.70
N ASP A 104 6.36 -18.10 20.74
CA ASP A 104 5.97 -19.38 21.34
C ASP A 104 4.45 -19.63 21.29
N ALA A 105 3.73 -18.87 20.48
CA ALA A 105 2.28 -18.90 20.36
C ALA A 105 1.50 -18.51 21.65
N SER A 106 2.14 -17.97 22.66
CA SER A 106 1.48 -17.57 23.92
C SER A 106 0.76 -16.21 23.82
N GLU A 107 1.09 -15.39 22.82
CA GLU A 107 0.48 -14.08 22.59
C GLU A 107 0.37 -13.81 21.09
N MET A 108 -0.82 -13.45 20.65
CA MET A 108 -1.13 -13.16 19.23
C MET A 108 -1.11 -11.67 18.89
N ASN A 109 -0.97 -10.80 19.90
CA ASN A 109 -0.88 -9.37 19.70
C ASN A 109 0.57 -8.89 19.88
N TRP A 110 1.16 -8.41 18.79
CA TRP A 110 2.54 -7.89 18.80
C TRP A 110 2.75 -6.72 19.78
N GLN A 111 1.72 -5.93 20.07
CA GLN A 111 1.80 -4.83 21.02
C GLN A 111 1.99 -5.29 22.46
N HIS A 112 1.47 -6.49 22.82
CA HIS A 112 1.58 -7.05 24.18
C HIS A 112 2.93 -7.73 24.44
N LYS A 113 3.52 -8.33 23.37
CA LYS A 113 4.84 -8.99 23.45
C LYS A 113 5.69 -8.66 22.21
N PRO A 114 6.21 -7.43 22.10
CA PRO A 114 6.98 -7.01 20.93
C PRO A 114 8.18 -7.93 20.62
N GLN A 115 8.82 -8.52 21.62
CA GLN A 115 9.95 -9.42 21.44
C GLN A 115 9.58 -10.72 20.71
N HIS A 116 8.31 -11.13 20.71
CA HIS A 116 7.83 -12.27 19.92
C HIS A 116 7.66 -11.92 18.44
N TYR A 117 7.62 -10.63 18.13
CA TYR A 117 7.34 -10.07 16.81
C TYR A 117 8.49 -9.15 16.35
N ALA A 118 9.71 -9.55 16.66
CA ALA A 118 10.92 -8.76 16.41
C ALA A 118 11.53 -8.98 15.00
N ALA A 119 10.86 -9.70 14.12
CA ALA A 119 11.32 -9.91 12.76
C ALA A 119 10.66 -8.91 11.78
N ILE A 120 11.37 -8.69 10.66
CA ILE A 120 10.85 -8.03 9.46
C ILE A 120 10.84 -9.06 8.34
N ALA A 121 9.71 -9.22 7.64
CA ALA A 121 9.61 -10.02 6.43
C ALA A 121 9.85 -9.14 5.21
N PHE A 122 10.84 -9.52 4.42
CA PHE A 122 11.23 -8.87 3.17
C PHE A 122 10.79 -9.71 1.98
N HIS A 123 10.36 -9.04 0.92
CA HIS A 123 9.96 -9.69 -0.32
C HIS A 123 10.51 -8.90 -1.51
N GLU A 124 10.90 -9.59 -2.57
CA GLU A 124 11.40 -8.96 -3.80
C GLU A 124 10.34 -8.14 -4.53
N ASP A 125 9.07 -8.41 -4.25
CA ASP A 125 7.88 -7.77 -4.80
C ASP A 125 7.20 -6.79 -3.82
N ASP A 126 7.87 -6.41 -2.71
CA ASP A 126 7.43 -5.30 -1.86
C ASP A 126 7.47 -3.99 -2.65
N ILE A 127 6.33 -3.32 -2.78
CA ILE A 127 6.20 -2.06 -3.52
C ILE A 127 5.45 -1.03 -2.69
N TYR A 128 6.09 0.14 -2.47
CA TYR A 128 5.45 1.29 -1.83
C TYR A 128 5.35 2.49 -2.76
N ASP A 129 6.44 2.85 -3.44
CA ASP A 129 6.52 4.02 -4.30
C ASP A 129 7.40 3.70 -5.51
N PHE A 130 6.88 3.91 -6.71
CA PHE A 130 7.66 3.75 -7.95
C PHE A 130 8.71 4.85 -8.13
N ASN A 131 8.63 5.93 -7.34
CA ASN A 131 9.52 7.09 -7.41
C ASN A 131 9.67 7.66 -8.84
N TRP A 132 8.58 7.63 -9.60
CA TRP A 132 8.56 8.25 -10.92
C TRP A 132 8.59 9.76 -10.81
N ASP A 133 9.39 10.40 -11.65
CA ASP A 133 9.34 11.83 -11.83
C ASP A 133 8.00 12.24 -12.47
N ALA A 134 7.53 13.43 -12.12
CA ALA A 134 6.27 13.94 -12.68
C ALA A 134 6.50 14.40 -14.13
N ASP A 135 5.81 13.76 -15.10
CA ASP A 135 5.85 14.15 -16.50
C ASP A 135 5.18 15.50 -16.76
N PHE A 136 4.14 15.79 -16.01
CA PHE A 136 3.42 17.08 -16.07
C PHE A 136 2.74 17.40 -14.74
N SER A 137 2.37 18.67 -14.57
CA SER A 137 1.56 19.14 -13.44
C SER A 137 0.32 19.87 -13.93
N PHE A 138 -0.79 19.68 -13.22
CA PHE A 138 -2.04 20.36 -13.48
C PHE A 138 -2.52 21.09 -12.23
N VAL A 139 -2.79 22.38 -12.38
CA VAL A 139 -3.36 23.20 -11.30
C VAL A 139 -4.87 23.21 -11.44
N ILE A 140 -5.57 22.72 -10.42
CA ILE A 140 -7.04 22.72 -10.39
C ILE A 140 -7.55 24.17 -10.43
N PRO A 141 -8.38 24.54 -11.42
CA PRO A 141 -8.95 25.88 -11.49
C PRO A 141 -9.81 26.22 -10.26
N PRO A 142 -9.72 27.43 -9.69
CA PRO A 142 -10.43 27.79 -8.44
C PRO A 142 -11.96 27.62 -8.48
N LYS A 143 -12.54 27.58 -9.68
CA LYS A 143 -14.00 27.43 -9.87
C LYS A 143 -14.38 26.05 -10.43
N MET A 144 -13.47 25.09 -10.42
CA MET A 144 -13.78 23.75 -10.84
C MET A 144 -14.76 23.13 -9.84
N PRO A 145 -15.95 22.67 -10.25
CA PRO A 145 -16.91 22.08 -9.34
C PRO A 145 -16.34 20.84 -8.65
N SER A 146 -16.83 20.55 -7.45
CA SER A 146 -16.54 19.29 -6.79
C SER A 146 -17.05 18.11 -7.63
N GLY A 147 -16.25 17.05 -7.75
CA GLY A 147 -16.63 15.91 -8.60
C GLY A 147 -15.47 14.94 -8.86
N ILE A 148 -15.79 13.89 -9.61
CA ILE A 148 -14.80 12.93 -10.13
C ILE A 148 -14.47 13.33 -11.57
N TYR A 149 -13.20 13.49 -11.85
CA TYR A 149 -12.67 13.87 -13.16
C TYR A 149 -11.67 12.82 -13.65
N ILE A 150 -11.39 12.84 -14.93
CA ILE A 150 -10.36 12.00 -15.54
C ILE A 150 -9.34 12.87 -16.28
N MET A 151 -8.07 12.53 -16.12
CA MET A 151 -7.00 12.98 -17.02
C MET A 151 -6.88 11.95 -18.12
N ARG A 152 -7.28 12.32 -19.34
CA ARG A 152 -7.11 11.46 -20.51
C ARG A 152 -5.74 11.73 -21.15
N ILE A 153 -4.96 10.69 -21.28
CA ILE A 153 -3.67 10.70 -21.96
C ILE A 153 -3.85 9.89 -23.25
N SER A 154 -3.51 10.47 -24.38
CA SER A 154 -3.68 9.80 -25.69
C SER A 154 -2.34 9.78 -26.42
N CYS A 155 -2.05 8.64 -27.07
CA CYS A 155 -0.90 8.46 -27.93
C CYS A 155 -1.37 7.67 -29.18
N GLU A 156 -1.32 8.32 -30.34
CA GLU A 156 -1.88 7.77 -31.58
C GLU A 156 -3.35 7.35 -31.38
N ASP A 157 -3.66 6.07 -31.60
CA ASP A 157 -4.99 5.49 -31.44
C ASP A 157 -5.29 4.98 -30.01
N ASP A 158 -4.27 4.92 -29.16
CA ASP A 158 -4.40 4.45 -27.79
C ASP A 158 -4.65 5.59 -26.80
N TYR A 159 -5.31 5.27 -25.69
CA TYR A 159 -5.48 6.19 -24.59
C TYR A 159 -5.54 5.49 -23.23
N ASP A 160 -5.14 6.20 -22.19
CA ASP A 160 -5.41 5.85 -20.79
C ASP A 160 -6.18 6.98 -20.11
N ALA A 161 -6.88 6.67 -19.03
CA ALA A 161 -7.70 7.62 -18.29
C ALA A 161 -7.44 7.48 -16.79
N ILE A 162 -6.86 8.51 -16.19
CA ILE A 162 -6.48 8.55 -14.78
C ILE A 162 -7.52 9.35 -14.02
N PRO A 163 -8.33 8.75 -13.13
CA PRO A 163 -9.29 9.49 -12.32
C PRO A 163 -8.59 10.30 -11.23
N PHE A 164 -9.18 11.46 -10.93
CA PHE A 164 -8.83 12.28 -9.78
C PHE A 164 -10.09 12.93 -9.19
N PHE A 165 -10.01 13.32 -7.94
CA PHE A 165 -11.13 13.83 -7.16
C PHE A 165 -10.93 15.33 -6.89
N VAL A 166 -11.96 16.14 -7.14
CA VAL A 166 -11.97 17.54 -6.79
C VAL A 166 -12.91 17.71 -5.61
N CYS A 167 -12.34 18.01 -4.45
CA CYS A 167 -13.09 18.30 -3.25
C CYS A 167 -13.36 19.80 -3.16
N PRO A 168 -14.42 20.26 -2.46
CA PRO A 168 -14.64 21.67 -2.20
C PRO A 168 -13.54 22.21 -1.27
N GLU A 169 -13.40 23.52 -1.23
CA GLU A 169 -12.51 24.17 -0.29
C GLU A 169 -12.90 23.80 1.15
N LYS A 170 -11.91 23.56 1.99
CA LYS A 170 -12.10 23.11 3.37
C LYS A 170 -13.13 23.93 4.13
N GLY A 171 -14.16 23.25 4.61
CA GLY A 171 -15.25 23.86 5.36
C GLY A 171 -16.18 24.78 4.55
N GLN A 172 -16.10 24.73 3.21
CA GLN A 172 -16.97 25.50 2.30
C GLN A 172 -17.73 24.56 1.35
N PRO A 173 -18.74 23.81 1.83
CA PRO A 173 -19.52 22.94 0.97
C PRO A 173 -20.21 23.76 -0.12
N SER A 174 -20.24 23.23 -1.35
CA SER A 174 -20.97 23.84 -2.48
C SER A 174 -22.33 23.18 -2.69
N ALA A 175 -22.61 22.07 -2.03
CA ALA A 175 -23.86 21.33 -2.07
C ALA A 175 -24.34 20.95 -0.66
N ARG A 176 -25.60 20.49 -0.56
CA ARG A 176 -26.19 19.97 0.69
C ARG A 176 -25.85 18.50 0.93
N LEU A 177 -25.52 17.79 -0.13
CA LEU A 177 -25.20 16.37 -0.14
C LEU A 177 -23.68 16.17 -0.32
N CYS A 178 -23.11 15.30 0.50
CA CYS A 178 -21.74 14.82 0.35
C CYS A 178 -21.75 13.36 -0.13
N VAL A 179 -20.93 13.03 -1.10
CA VAL A 179 -20.56 11.66 -1.45
C VAL A 179 -19.15 11.41 -0.93
N LEU A 180 -19.05 10.59 0.11
CA LEU A 180 -17.77 10.15 0.67
C LEU A 180 -17.26 8.97 -0.14
N VAL A 181 -16.23 9.20 -0.93
CA VAL A 181 -15.60 8.17 -1.79
C VAL A 181 -14.58 7.36 -0.99
N SER A 182 -14.69 6.04 -1.07
CA SER A 182 -13.89 5.10 -0.31
C SER A 182 -12.51 4.86 -0.94
N THR A 183 -11.69 5.93 -1.03
CA THR A 183 -10.38 5.90 -1.73
C THR A 183 -9.42 4.92 -1.10
N PHE A 184 -9.42 4.73 0.23
CA PHE A 184 -8.59 3.72 0.88
C PHE A 184 -9.01 2.30 0.49
N THR A 185 -10.30 2.03 0.38
CA THR A 185 -10.79 0.75 -0.12
C THR A 185 -10.32 0.50 -1.56
N TYR A 186 -10.36 1.53 -2.43
CA TYR A 186 -9.87 1.39 -3.80
C TYR A 186 -8.38 1.02 -3.86
N VAL A 187 -7.55 1.57 -2.96
CA VAL A 187 -6.12 1.29 -2.90
C VAL A 187 -5.86 -0.12 -2.35
N ILE A 188 -6.55 -0.51 -1.29
CA ILE A 188 -6.37 -1.83 -0.64
C ILE A 188 -6.73 -2.96 -1.60
N TYR A 189 -7.86 -2.84 -2.32
CA TYR A 189 -8.24 -3.78 -3.37
C TYR A 189 -7.51 -3.55 -4.70
N GLY A 190 -6.69 -2.50 -4.76
CA GLY A 190 -5.96 -2.13 -5.96
C GLY A 190 -5.12 -3.26 -6.50
N ASN A 191 -5.23 -3.53 -7.80
CA ASN A 191 -4.49 -4.58 -8.50
C ASN A 191 -4.72 -6.00 -7.96
N HIS A 192 -5.95 -6.30 -7.55
CA HIS A 192 -6.31 -7.66 -7.14
C HIS A 192 -6.27 -8.59 -8.34
N ALA A 193 -5.20 -9.36 -8.48
CA ALA A 193 -5.06 -10.41 -9.49
C ALA A 193 -5.97 -11.60 -9.11
N ARG A 194 -6.98 -11.83 -9.93
CA ARG A 194 -8.01 -12.85 -9.70
C ARG A 194 -7.80 -14.05 -10.62
N PRO A 195 -8.18 -15.27 -10.19
CA PRO A 195 -8.06 -16.46 -11.02
C PRO A 195 -9.11 -16.52 -12.17
N ASP A 196 -10.12 -15.67 -12.15
CA ASP A 196 -11.23 -15.67 -13.11
C ASP A 196 -11.07 -14.69 -14.28
N TYR A 197 -9.86 -14.21 -14.55
CA TYR A 197 -9.51 -13.49 -15.78
C TYR A 197 -9.30 -14.48 -16.94
N ASN A 198 -10.36 -15.23 -17.25
CA ASN A 198 -10.41 -16.29 -18.27
C ASN A 198 -11.10 -15.83 -19.56
N ASP A 199 -11.39 -16.75 -20.46
CA ASP A 199 -12.03 -16.45 -21.75
C ASP A 199 -13.38 -15.75 -21.60
N THR A 200 -14.16 -16.06 -20.57
CA THR A 200 -15.44 -15.39 -20.29
C THR A 200 -15.21 -13.92 -19.93
N TRP A 201 -14.17 -13.63 -19.14
CA TRP A 201 -13.78 -12.27 -18.82
C TRP A 201 -13.29 -11.52 -20.07
N LEU A 202 -12.43 -12.15 -20.89
CA LEU A 202 -11.91 -11.58 -22.12
C LEU A 202 -13.03 -11.27 -23.13
N GLN A 203 -14.01 -12.19 -23.28
CA GLN A 203 -15.16 -11.96 -24.14
C GLN A 203 -15.97 -10.75 -23.69
N ARG A 204 -16.18 -10.62 -22.38
CA ARG A 204 -16.91 -9.48 -21.79
C ARG A 204 -16.18 -8.14 -22.00
N ILE A 205 -14.86 -8.13 -21.88
CA ILE A 205 -14.03 -6.97 -22.19
C ILE A 205 -14.22 -6.55 -23.64
N ALA A 206 -14.19 -7.51 -24.57
CA ALA A 206 -14.37 -7.25 -25.99
C ALA A 206 -15.78 -6.74 -26.31
N ASP A 207 -16.83 -7.41 -25.79
CA ASP A 207 -18.23 -7.07 -26.06
C ASP A 207 -18.61 -5.66 -25.56
N TRP A 208 -17.98 -5.22 -24.48
CA TRP A 208 -18.28 -3.94 -23.84
C TRP A 208 -17.27 -2.84 -24.17
N ASN A 209 -16.26 -3.14 -24.98
CA ASN A 209 -15.11 -2.25 -25.20
C ASN A 209 -14.57 -1.70 -23.87
N ALA A 210 -14.40 -2.59 -22.90
CA ALA A 210 -13.98 -2.27 -21.55
C ALA A 210 -12.46 -2.14 -21.47
N TYR A 211 -11.95 -1.71 -20.31
CA TYR A 211 -10.51 -1.58 -20.10
C TYR A 211 -9.81 -2.94 -20.26
N PRO A 212 -8.82 -3.06 -21.16
CA PRO A 212 -8.37 -4.38 -21.64
C PRO A 212 -7.36 -5.09 -20.74
N HIS A 213 -6.77 -4.35 -19.77
CA HIS A 213 -5.67 -4.89 -18.97
C HIS A 213 -6.15 -5.36 -17.60
N ASN A 214 -5.48 -6.37 -17.04
CA ASN A 214 -5.73 -6.88 -15.72
C ASN A 214 -4.43 -7.05 -14.92
N PRO A 215 -4.49 -7.01 -13.57
CA PRO A 215 -3.30 -7.06 -12.71
C PRO A 215 -2.48 -8.35 -12.82
N ALA A 216 -3.10 -9.48 -13.20
CA ALA A 216 -2.39 -10.76 -13.32
C ALA A 216 -1.33 -10.73 -14.44
N GLN A 217 -1.52 -9.88 -15.45
CA GLN A 217 -0.57 -9.67 -16.55
C GLN A 217 0.57 -8.71 -16.20
N PHE A 218 0.38 -7.88 -15.17
CA PHE A 218 1.28 -6.78 -14.81
C PHE A 218 1.63 -6.80 -13.31
N GLN A 219 2.04 -7.95 -12.80
CA GLN A 219 2.34 -8.14 -11.37
C GLN A 219 3.44 -7.20 -10.86
N SER A 220 4.34 -6.75 -11.74
CA SER A 220 5.38 -5.76 -11.41
C SER A 220 4.83 -4.41 -10.96
N TYR A 221 3.55 -4.12 -11.17
CA TYR A 221 2.89 -2.90 -10.65
C TYR A 221 2.39 -3.08 -9.20
N GLY A 222 2.70 -4.21 -8.58
CA GLY A 222 2.31 -4.55 -7.22
C GLY A 222 0.88 -5.05 -7.13
N LEU A 223 0.72 -6.17 -6.45
CA LEU A 223 -0.56 -6.81 -6.25
C LEU A 223 -1.31 -6.25 -5.03
N SER A 224 -2.55 -6.64 -4.90
CA SER A 224 -3.44 -6.27 -3.79
C SER A 224 -3.07 -7.00 -2.50
N THR A 225 -3.50 -6.46 -1.36
CA THR A 225 -3.47 -7.16 -0.07
C THR A 225 -4.36 -8.41 -0.02
N TYR A 226 -5.10 -8.70 -1.09
CA TYR A 226 -5.87 -9.93 -1.29
C TYR A 226 -5.12 -10.98 -2.13
N ASN A 227 -3.87 -10.69 -2.46
CA ASN A 227 -2.96 -11.62 -3.11
C ASN A 227 -1.82 -12.01 -2.15
N ASN A 228 -0.95 -12.86 -2.64
CA ASN A 228 0.21 -13.34 -1.91
C ASN A 228 1.49 -12.92 -2.64
N HIS A 229 2.56 -12.76 -1.87
CA HIS A 229 3.92 -12.68 -2.39
C HIS A 229 4.34 -13.97 -3.08
N SER A 230 5.46 -13.96 -3.80
CA SER A 230 5.98 -15.12 -4.51
C SER A 230 6.29 -16.32 -3.60
N ASP A 231 6.57 -16.08 -2.31
CA ASP A 231 6.81 -17.10 -1.28
C ASP A 231 5.52 -17.66 -0.66
N GLY A 232 4.34 -17.15 -1.06
CA GLY A 232 3.03 -17.56 -0.55
C GLY A 232 2.57 -16.83 0.71
N SER A 233 3.36 -15.93 1.29
CA SER A 233 2.93 -15.07 2.40
C SER A 233 1.96 -13.98 1.92
N GLY A 234 1.09 -13.52 2.81
CA GLY A 234 0.09 -12.50 2.47
C GLY A 234 0.71 -11.10 2.29
N ILE A 235 0.27 -10.38 1.27
CA ILE A 235 0.64 -8.99 1.05
C ILE A 235 -0.06 -8.12 2.11
N CYS A 236 0.70 -7.41 2.94
CA CYS A 236 0.18 -6.65 4.07
C CYS A 236 0.06 -5.15 3.80
N HIS A 237 0.68 -4.64 2.75
CA HIS A 237 0.72 -3.22 2.44
C HIS A 237 0.19 -2.93 1.04
N ALA A 238 -0.51 -1.81 0.91
CA ALA A 238 -0.95 -1.27 -0.37
C ALA A 238 -0.55 0.21 -0.47
N SER A 239 -0.35 0.70 -1.69
CA SER A 239 0.02 2.08 -1.93
C SER A 239 -0.76 2.64 -3.12
N HIS A 240 -1.08 3.93 -3.06
CA HIS A 240 -1.59 4.69 -4.21
C HIS A 240 -0.47 5.22 -5.11
N LYS A 241 0.81 5.11 -4.69
CA LYS A 241 1.99 5.56 -5.44
C LYS A 241 2.46 4.53 -6.47
N ARG A 242 1.51 3.87 -7.11
CA ARG A 242 1.69 2.85 -8.14
C ARG A 242 0.52 2.89 -9.13
N PRO A 243 0.65 2.34 -10.35
CA PRO A 243 -0.48 2.20 -11.26
C PRO A 243 -1.58 1.33 -10.63
N LEU A 244 -2.83 1.79 -10.69
CA LEU A 244 -4.00 1.07 -10.19
C LEU A 244 -4.97 0.80 -11.32
N PHE A 245 -5.16 -0.48 -11.69
CA PHE A 245 -6.06 -0.91 -12.76
C PHE A 245 -7.54 -0.74 -12.38
N ASN A 246 -7.88 -1.06 -11.14
CA ASN A 246 -9.25 -1.07 -10.63
C ASN A 246 -9.92 0.30 -10.53
N ILE A 247 -9.19 1.38 -10.72
CA ILE A 247 -9.77 2.73 -10.81
C ILE A 247 -9.81 3.27 -12.24
N ARG A 248 -9.38 2.49 -13.24
CA ARG A 248 -9.50 2.89 -14.65
C ARG A 248 -10.96 2.84 -15.09
N PRO A 249 -11.48 3.89 -15.73
CA PRO A 249 -12.82 3.85 -16.30
C PRO A 249 -13.01 2.63 -17.22
N GLY A 250 -14.12 1.94 -17.05
CA GLY A 250 -14.40 0.74 -17.82
C GLY A 250 -13.70 -0.54 -17.35
N TYR A 251 -12.96 -0.52 -16.23
CA TYR A 251 -12.39 -1.74 -15.67
C TYR A 251 -13.48 -2.69 -15.16
N ILE A 252 -13.43 -3.94 -15.56
CA ILE A 252 -14.36 -4.99 -15.13
C ILE A 252 -13.64 -5.95 -14.17
N THR A 253 -14.17 -6.05 -12.93
CA THR A 253 -13.61 -6.93 -11.90
C THR A 253 -14.03 -8.38 -12.09
N PHE A 254 -15.31 -8.63 -12.46
CA PHE A 254 -15.87 -9.99 -12.54
C PHE A 254 -16.29 -10.32 -13.97
N GLY A 255 -15.88 -11.48 -14.48
CA GLY A 255 -16.21 -11.92 -15.83
C GLY A 255 -17.57 -12.59 -15.96
N GLN A 256 -18.19 -13.00 -14.85
CA GLN A 256 -19.44 -13.76 -14.86
C GLN A 256 -20.61 -12.95 -15.46
N ALA A 257 -21.43 -13.61 -16.27
CA ALA A 257 -22.52 -12.96 -17.00
C ALA A 257 -23.73 -12.59 -16.12
N ASP A 258 -23.85 -13.20 -14.96
CA ASP A 258 -24.96 -13.02 -14.00
C ASP A 258 -24.78 -11.82 -13.04
N CYS A 259 -23.68 -11.10 -13.19
CA CYS A 259 -23.41 -9.90 -12.40
C CYS A 259 -22.99 -8.71 -13.28
N SER A 260 -23.02 -7.48 -12.74
CA SER A 260 -22.58 -6.28 -13.47
C SER A 260 -21.10 -6.29 -13.84
N GLY A 261 -20.28 -7.09 -13.15
CA GLY A 261 -18.84 -7.08 -13.29
C GLY A 261 -18.14 -5.92 -12.60
N LEU A 262 -18.88 -4.97 -12.05
CA LEU A 262 -18.36 -3.73 -11.48
C LEU A 262 -18.22 -3.82 -9.96
N ARG A 263 -17.17 -3.17 -9.45
CA ARG A 263 -16.89 -3.10 -8.02
C ARG A 263 -16.18 -1.79 -7.68
N HIS A 264 -16.31 -1.33 -6.44
CA HIS A 264 -15.63 -0.16 -5.90
C HIS A 264 -15.82 1.09 -6.78
N PHE A 265 -14.75 1.67 -7.29
CA PHE A 265 -14.79 2.89 -8.10
C PHE A 265 -15.82 2.85 -9.25
N GLN A 266 -15.87 1.74 -10.01
CA GLN A 266 -16.84 1.62 -11.12
C GLN A 266 -18.27 1.51 -10.61
N ALA A 267 -18.50 0.81 -9.50
CA ALA A 267 -19.84 0.74 -8.89
C ALA A 267 -20.25 2.11 -8.34
N ASP A 268 -19.33 2.83 -7.72
CA ASP A 268 -19.60 4.16 -7.17
C ASP A 268 -19.83 5.20 -8.26
N SER A 269 -19.21 5.05 -9.44
CA SER A 269 -19.45 5.92 -10.59
C SER A 269 -20.91 5.89 -11.07
N HIS A 270 -21.66 4.79 -10.85
CA HIS A 270 -23.09 4.72 -11.15
C HIS A 270 -23.90 5.61 -10.20
N LEU A 271 -23.55 5.68 -8.93
CA LEU A 271 -24.18 6.61 -7.99
C LEU A 271 -23.99 8.06 -8.44
N ILE A 272 -22.76 8.41 -8.81
CA ILE A 272 -22.40 9.73 -9.30
C ILE A 272 -23.19 10.06 -10.58
N SER A 273 -23.21 9.15 -11.54
CA SER A 273 -23.97 9.31 -12.79
C SER A 273 -25.48 9.45 -12.53
N TRP A 274 -26.02 8.72 -11.57
CA TRP A 274 -27.42 8.79 -11.19
C TRP A 274 -27.76 10.14 -10.54
N LEU A 275 -26.93 10.65 -9.62
CA LEU A 275 -27.11 11.97 -9.01
C LEU A 275 -27.11 13.06 -10.08
N HIS A 276 -26.14 13.00 -10.99
CA HIS A 276 -26.05 13.94 -12.11
C HIS A 276 -27.30 13.88 -13.01
N ALA A 277 -27.75 12.69 -13.41
CA ALA A 277 -28.94 12.50 -14.24
C ALA A 277 -30.24 13.00 -13.57
N LYS A 278 -30.28 13.04 -12.24
CA LYS A 278 -31.41 13.55 -11.45
C LYS A 278 -31.29 15.05 -11.17
N GLY A 279 -30.20 15.70 -11.56
CA GLY A 279 -29.95 17.12 -11.26
C GLY A 279 -29.78 17.36 -9.75
N ILE A 280 -29.23 16.40 -9.01
CA ILE A 280 -28.96 16.54 -7.59
C ILE A 280 -27.52 17.03 -7.44
N ASP A 281 -27.34 18.19 -6.84
CA ASP A 281 -26.02 18.74 -6.53
C ASP A 281 -25.38 17.98 -5.38
N TYR A 282 -24.09 17.69 -5.51
CA TYR A 282 -23.31 16.98 -4.50
C TYR A 282 -21.86 17.46 -4.50
N ASP A 283 -21.20 17.30 -3.36
CA ASP A 283 -19.76 17.43 -3.22
C ASP A 283 -19.13 16.05 -3.06
N ILE A 284 -17.89 15.91 -3.52
CA ILE A 284 -17.02 14.75 -3.27
C ILE A 284 -16.10 15.06 -2.08
N ILE A 285 -16.02 14.16 -1.13
CA ILE A 285 -14.98 14.10 -0.09
C ILE A 285 -14.33 12.73 -0.17
N THR A 286 -13.01 12.67 -0.05
CA THR A 286 -12.28 11.41 -0.03
C THR A 286 -11.92 10.97 1.40
N ASP A 287 -11.44 9.74 1.56
CA ASP A 287 -10.97 9.25 2.86
C ASP A 287 -9.76 10.06 3.39
N GLU A 288 -8.95 10.67 2.49
CA GLU A 288 -7.83 11.54 2.87
C GLU A 288 -8.31 12.82 3.55
N GLU A 289 -9.32 13.51 3.00
CA GLU A 289 -9.90 14.68 3.64
C GLU A 289 -10.56 14.31 4.97
N LEU A 290 -11.27 13.18 5.02
CA LEU A 290 -11.89 12.72 6.26
C LEU A 290 -10.82 12.35 7.31
N HIS A 291 -9.70 11.76 6.90
CA HIS A 291 -8.56 11.49 7.79
C HIS A 291 -7.95 12.78 8.35
N ASN A 292 -7.69 13.74 7.46
CA ASN A 292 -6.97 14.97 7.82
C ASN A 292 -7.82 15.97 8.60
N ASP A 293 -9.11 16.07 8.28
CA ASP A 293 -10.02 17.09 8.80
C ASP A 293 -11.06 16.55 9.79
N GLY A 294 -11.16 15.22 9.92
CA GLY A 294 -12.12 14.57 10.81
C GLY A 294 -13.56 14.97 10.52
N VAL A 295 -14.35 15.15 11.57
CA VAL A 295 -15.77 15.56 11.48
C VAL A 295 -15.94 16.88 10.70
N ALA A 296 -14.95 17.76 10.74
CA ALA A 296 -15.04 19.06 10.05
C ALA A 296 -15.20 18.92 8.53
N ALA A 297 -14.72 17.81 7.94
CA ALA A 297 -14.87 17.53 6.52
C ALA A 297 -16.35 17.33 6.12
N ILE A 298 -17.18 16.80 7.01
CA ILE A 298 -18.53 16.32 6.68
C ILE A 298 -19.67 16.99 7.47
N GLN A 299 -19.40 17.62 8.61
CA GLN A 299 -20.45 18.09 9.55
C GLN A 299 -21.39 19.17 9.00
N ARG A 300 -21.01 19.84 7.91
CA ARG A 300 -21.81 20.92 7.31
C ARG A 300 -22.79 20.42 6.25
N TYR A 301 -22.71 19.17 5.87
CA TYR A 301 -23.65 18.56 4.92
C TYR A 301 -24.92 18.12 5.64
N GLU A 302 -26.04 18.18 4.94
CA GLU A 302 -27.31 17.68 5.45
C GLU A 302 -27.42 16.17 5.36
N ALA A 303 -26.72 15.58 4.36
CA ALA A 303 -26.62 14.14 4.20
C ALA A 303 -25.22 13.77 3.68
N VAL A 304 -24.73 12.61 4.13
CA VAL A 304 -23.51 11.99 3.65
C VAL A 304 -23.85 10.61 3.13
N ILE A 305 -23.55 10.35 1.88
CA ILE A 305 -23.70 9.03 1.24
C ILE A 305 -22.30 8.43 1.09
N THR A 306 -22.11 7.20 1.54
CA THR A 306 -20.89 6.44 1.27
C THR A 306 -20.98 5.75 -0.09
N GLY A 307 -19.84 5.33 -0.62
CA GLY A 307 -19.78 4.48 -1.80
C GLY A 307 -20.34 3.05 -1.54
N SER A 308 -20.25 2.20 -2.53
CA SER A 308 -20.78 0.83 -2.50
C SER A 308 -20.08 -0.07 -1.49
N HIS A 309 -18.84 0.24 -1.10
CA HIS A 309 -18.02 -0.63 -0.23
C HIS A 309 -17.05 0.16 0.66
N PRO A 310 -17.54 0.89 1.68
CA PRO A 310 -16.70 1.64 2.60
C PRO A 310 -16.12 0.72 3.68
N GLU A 311 -15.05 -0.01 3.37
CA GLU A 311 -14.54 -1.07 4.26
C GLU A 311 -13.33 -0.61 5.08
N TYR A 312 -12.44 0.21 4.51
CA TYR A 312 -11.18 0.56 5.13
C TYR A 312 -11.16 2.02 5.58
N HIS A 313 -10.82 2.22 6.85
CA HIS A 313 -10.73 3.52 7.48
C HIS A 313 -9.45 3.63 8.29
N THR A 314 -8.96 4.84 8.49
CA THR A 314 -7.87 5.07 9.44
C THR A 314 -8.38 5.01 10.89
N SER A 315 -7.47 4.79 11.83
CA SER A 315 -7.80 4.87 13.27
C SER A 315 -8.42 6.22 13.64
N ALA A 316 -7.93 7.33 13.05
CA ALA A 316 -8.49 8.67 13.27
C ALA A 316 -9.97 8.75 12.87
N VAL A 317 -10.32 8.21 11.69
CA VAL A 317 -11.71 8.16 11.20
C VAL A 317 -12.59 7.29 12.08
N SER A 318 -12.09 6.11 12.51
CA SER A 318 -12.82 5.23 13.41
C SER A 318 -13.16 5.92 14.75
N TYR A 319 -12.23 6.66 15.33
CA TYR A 319 -12.47 7.45 16.53
C TYR A 319 -13.48 8.58 16.28
N THR A 320 -13.46 9.21 15.11
CA THR A 320 -14.41 10.24 14.73
C THR A 320 -15.85 9.70 14.72
N HIS A 321 -16.07 8.51 14.16
CA HIS A 321 -17.38 7.87 14.17
C HIS A 321 -17.86 7.48 15.56
N LEU A 322 -16.97 7.02 16.43
CA LEU A 322 -17.30 6.66 17.82
C LEU A 322 -17.68 7.87 18.69
N THR A 323 -17.21 9.04 18.35
CA THR A 323 -17.42 10.27 19.12
C THR A 323 -18.53 11.16 18.57
N LEU A 324 -19.12 10.83 17.41
CA LEU A 324 -20.31 11.53 16.95
C LEU A 324 -21.43 11.36 17.99
N PRO A 325 -22.02 12.45 18.53
CA PRO A 325 -23.16 12.33 19.40
C PRO A 325 -24.28 11.71 18.60
N THR A 326 -24.64 10.47 18.92
CA THR A 326 -25.87 9.85 18.47
C THR A 326 -27.03 10.68 19.02
N LYS A 327 -27.50 11.65 18.23
CA LYS A 327 -28.84 12.18 18.45
C LYS A 327 -29.80 11.08 18.09
N ALA A 328 -30.28 10.39 19.15
CA ALA A 328 -31.45 9.54 19.02
C ALA A 328 -32.68 10.38 18.64
#